data_01e77ad2a18cfcf08bf1ad7b9cc35c19
#
_entry.id   01e77ad2a18cfcf08bf1ad7b9cc35c19
#
_cell.length_a   1.000
_cell.length_b   1.000
_cell.length_c   1.000
_cell.angle_alpha   90.00
_cell.angle_beta   90.00
_cell.angle_gamma   90.00
#
_symmetry.space_group_name_H-M   'P 1'
#
loop_
_entity.id
_entity.type
_entity.pdbx_description
1 polymer ?
#
loop_
_entity_poly.entity_id
_entity_poly.type
_entity_poly.pdbx_seq_one_letter_code
_entity_poly.pdbx_strand_id
1 'polypeptide(L)'
;MKTGIVILNYNDYENTIKMVHQIKDYKCLSKIVIVDNHSSDESVEKIKSLTNKRIVLLESKDNKGYAYGNNLGLKYLEKETECELAIISNPDVEVEESVIEELILDMKKNEDISFLGPKILEYGRITKGWKLPSYFVELLSTVNFFNRFSYKFQKYPDDYYQERLCKVEVLHGCFFMARLKDFKKIGYFDPNTFLYYEENIIGHKAKDKGLFSYVDTTLSVNHLGSKTVQKNLRKVRKYKAIKKSMFYYEKEYNHLNPIGMFFLKVIYYISLFFAYLTFWI
;
A
#
# COMPACT_ATOMS: atom_id res chain seq x y z
N MET A 1 -15.59 12.02 -12.81
CA MET A 1 -14.77 10.80 -13.03
C MET A 1 -15.41 9.67 -12.22
N LYS A 2 -15.72 8.55 -12.87
CA LYS A 2 -16.23 7.38 -12.15
C LYS A 2 -15.10 6.77 -11.32
N THR A 3 -15.36 6.49 -10.06
CA THR A 3 -14.35 6.04 -9.09
C THR A 3 -14.77 4.70 -8.48
N GLY A 4 -13.87 3.73 -8.51
CA GLY A 4 -14.01 2.46 -7.82
C GLY A 4 -13.05 2.36 -6.64
N ILE A 5 -13.39 1.52 -5.65
CA ILE A 5 -12.51 1.19 -4.53
C ILE A 5 -12.24 -0.31 -4.51
N VAL A 6 -10.98 -0.69 -4.29
CA VAL A 6 -10.53 -2.07 -4.08
C VAL A 6 -10.17 -2.23 -2.61
N ILE A 7 -10.78 -3.20 -1.96
CA ILE A 7 -10.54 -3.57 -0.55
C ILE A 7 -10.03 -5.01 -0.53
N LEU A 8 -8.82 -5.20 -0.04
CA LEU A 8 -8.21 -6.53 0.04
C LEU A 8 -8.47 -7.15 1.41
N ASN A 9 -9.22 -8.25 1.42
CA ASN A 9 -9.47 -9.05 2.61
C ASN A 9 -8.56 -10.28 2.68
N TYR A 10 -8.06 -10.58 3.87
CA TYR A 10 -7.44 -11.87 4.21
C TYR A 10 -7.61 -12.16 5.70
N ASN A 11 -8.52 -13.08 6.04
CA ASN A 11 -8.85 -13.46 7.43
C ASN A 11 -9.18 -12.25 8.32
N ASP A 12 -9.92 -11.28 7.76
CA ASP A 12 -10.26 -10.00 8.44
C ASP A 12 -11.65 -9.47 7.99
N TYR A 13 -12.63 -10.37 7.94
CA TYR A 13 -13.98 -10.01 7.49
C TYR A 13 -14.64 -8.95 8.39
N GLU A 14 -14.32 -8.91 9.67
CA GLU A 14 -14.92 -7.93 10.60
C GLU A 14 -14.60 -6.50 10.18
N ASN A 15 -13.31 -6.18 9.92
CA ASN A 15 -12.91 -4.86 9.44
C ASN A 15 -13.43 -4.61 8.02
N THR A 16 -13.41 -5.63 7.15
CA THR A 16 -13.93 -5.52 5.79
C THR A 16 -15.41 -5.17 5.79
N ILE A 17 -16.23 -5.85 6.60
CA ILE A 17 -17.66 -5.57 6.74
C ILE A 17 -17.88 -4.16 7.33
N LYS A 18 -17.12 -3.78 8.37
CA LYS A 18 -17.19 -2.45 8.97
C LYS A 18 -16.94 -1.37 7.92
N MET A 19 -15.86 -1.51 7.15
CA MET A 19 -15.51 -0.56 6.09
C MET A 19 -16.59 -0.50 5.01
N VAL A 20 -17.07 -1.65 4.54
CA VAL A 20 -18.15 -1.68 3.53
C VAL A 20 -19.41 -1.00 4.04
N HIS A 21 -19.81 -1.22 5.30
CA HIS A 21 -20.96 -0.54 5.89
C HIS A 21 -20.76 0.99 5.98
N GLN A 22 -19.54 1.46 6.22
CA GLN A 22 -19.22 2.88 6.21
C GLN A 22 -19.40 3.49 4.81
N ILE A 23 -18.87 2.83 3.77
CA ILE A 23 -18.74 3.44 2.43
C ILE A 23 -19.83 3.04 1.44
N LYS A 24 -20.69 2.06 1.76
CA LYS A 24 -21.69 1.51 0.82
C LYS A 24 -22.67 2.55 0.26
N ASP A 25 -22.94 3.60 1.01
CA ASP A 25 -23.89 4.65 0.63
C ASP A 25 -23.21 5.91 0.06
N TYR A 26 -21.86 5.93 -0.02
CA TYR A 26 -21.09 7.06 -0.57
C TYR A 26 -21.38 7.24 -2.06
N LYS A 27 -21.90 8.41 -2.42
CA LYS A 27 -22.33 8.72 -3.80
C LYS A 27 -21.15 8.91 -4.74
N CYS A 28 -20.01 9.32 -4.21
CA CYS A 28 -18.77 9.51 -4.97
C CYS A 28 -18.15 8.20 -5.48
N LEU A 29 -18.55 7.02 -4.94
CA LEU A 29 -18.08 5.71 -5.37
C LEU A 29 -19.06 5.06 -6.36
N SER A 30 -18.59 4.64 -7.52
CA SER A 30 -19.38 3.92 -8.53
C SER A 30 -19.35 2.40 -8.30
N LYS A 31 -18.27 1.85 -7.76
CA LYS A 31 -18.07 0.42 -7.54
C LYS A 31 -17.23 0.16 -6.30
N ILE A 32 -17.59 -0.85 -5.53
CA ILE A 32 -16.84 -1.37 -4.39
C ILE A 32 -16.45 -2.80 -4.74
N VAL A 33 -15.15 -3.08 -4.84
CA VAL A 33 -14.60 -4.40 -5.17
C VAL A 33 -13.87 -4.93 -3.95
N ILE A 34 -14.40 -5.95 -3.35
CA ILE A 34 -13.76 -6.69 -2.26
C ILE A 34 -13.06 -7.86 -2.89
N VAL A 35 -11.76 -8.00 -2.61
CA VAL A 35 -10.98 -9.17 -3.03
C VAL A 35 -10.68 -10.01 -1.81
N ASP A 36 -11.24 -11.19 -1.73
CA ASP A 36 -10.82 -12.19 -0.74
C ASP A 36 -9.57 -12.92 -1.24
N ASN A 37 -8.47 -12.74 -0.52
CA ASN A 37 -7.17 -13.26 -0.91
C ASN A 37 -6.93 -14.70 -0.40
N HIS A 38 -7.91 -15.58 -0.63
CA HIS A 38 -7.88 -16.97 -0.19
C HIS A 38 -7.88 -17.11 1.33
N SER A 39 -8.86 -16.48 1.98
CA SER A 39 -9.07 -16.60 3.43
C SER A 39 -9.40 -18.04 3.84
N SER A 40 -8.96 -18.41 5.03
CA SER A 40 -9.20 -19.74 5.61
C SER A 40 -10.25 -19.73 6.73
N ASP A 41 -10.80 -18.55 7.02
CA ASP A 41 -11.88 -18.33 7.98
C ASP A 41 -13.24 -18.16 7.29
N GLU A 42 -14.25 -17.66 7.98
CA GLU A 42 -15.59 -17.41 7.46
C GLU A 42 -15.69 -16.17 6.55
N SER A 43 -14.56 -15.55 6.14
CA SER A 43 -14.53 -14.27 5.40
C SER A 43 -15.42 -14.30 4.16
N VAL A 44 -15.27 -15.30 3.30
CA VAL A 44 -16.02 -15.40 2.04
C VAL A 44 -17.52 -15.46 2.31
N GLU A 45 -17.96 -16.31 3.22
CA GLU A 45 -19.38 -16.48 3.56
C GLU A 45 -20.00 -15.17 4.10
N LYS A 46 -19.30 -14.54 5.05
CA LYS A 46 -19.77 -13.31 5.70
C LYS A 46 -19.82 -12.13 4.71
N ILE A 47 -18.79 -11.96 3.89
CA ILE A 47 -18.70 -10.86 2.93
C ILE A 47 -19.69 -11.05 1.78
N LYS A 48 -19.94 -12.28 1.35
CA LYS A 48 -20.88 -12.59 0.25
C LYS A 48 -22.27 -12.03 0.50
N SER A 49 -22.72 -11.96 1.76
CA SER A 49 -24.02 -11.39 2.13
C SER A 49 -24.15 -9.88 1.80
N LEU A 50 -23.05 -9.16 1.60
CA LEU A 50 -23.03 -7.73 1.28
C LEU A 50 -23.07 -7.45 -0.22
N THR A 51 -22.92 -8.47 -1.06
CA THR A 51 -22.78 -8.30 -2.51
C THR A 51 -24.09 -7.85 -3.18
N ASN A 52 -23.96 -6.98 -4.16
CA ASN A 52 -25.05 -6.48 -5.00
C ASN A 52 -24.48 -5.94 -6.32
N LYS A 53 -25.27 -5.21 -7.11
CA LYS A 53 -24.82 -4.61 -8.39
C LYS A 53 -23.62 -3.65 -8.21
N ARG A 54 -23.47 -3.02 -7.04
CA ARG A 54 -22.41 -2.04 -6.75
C ARG A 54 -21.26 -2.65 -5.97
N ILE A 55 -21.51 -3.62 -5.10
CA ILE A 55 -20.54 -4.30 -4.24
C ILE A 55 -20.27 -5.69 -4.81
N VAL A 56 -19.04 -5.94 -5.20
CA VAL A 56 -18.60 -7.20 -5.82
C VAL A 56 -17.56 -7.88 -4.94
N LEU A 57 -17.69 -9.18 -4.76
CA LEU A 57 -16.67 -10.03 -4.14
C LEU A 57 -15.96 -10.84 -5.22
N LEU A 58 -14.64 -10.72 -5.25
CA LEU A 58 -13.73 -11.55 -6.05
C LEU A 58 -12.97 -12.51 -5.13
N GLU A 59 -13.02 -13.79 -5.43
CA GLU A 59 -12.32 -14.81 -4.67
C GLU A 59 -11.03 -15.20 -5.39
N SER A 60 -9.90 -15.02 -4.72
CA SER A 60 -8.60 -15.47 -5.23
C SER A 60 -8.44 -16.98 -5.04
N LYS A 61 -7.89 -17.66 -6.05
CA LYS A 61 -7.61 -19.10 -5.97
C LYS A 61 -6.52 -19.44 -4.96
N ASP A 62 -5.56 -18.52 -4.76
CA ASP A 62 -4.40 -18.66 -3.88
C ASP A 62 -4.08 -17.33 -3.19
N ASN A 63 -3.53 -17.38 -1.98
CA ASN A 63 -2.92 -16.21 -1.37
C ASN A 63 -1.49 -16.02 -1.91
N LYS A 64 -1.34 -15.16 -2.92
CA LYS A 64 -0.04 -14.78 -3.50
C LYS A 64 0.46 -13.42 -3.01
N GLY A 65 -0.13 -12.89 -1.94
CA GLY A 65 0.28 -11.64 -1.30
C GLY A 65 -0.56 -10.43 -1.70
N TYR A 66 -0.17 -9.29 -1.12
CA TYR A 66 -0.90 -8.02 -1.21
C TYR A 66 -1.03 -7.51 -2.66
N ALA A 67 0.08 -7.47 -3.38
CA ALA A 67 0.13 -7.01 -4.77
C ALA A 67 -0.77 -7.81 -5.70
N TYR A 68 -0.73 -9.14 -5.57
CA TYR A 68 -1.53 -10.04 -6.40
C TYR A 68 -3.04 -9.84 -6.18
N GLY A 69 -3.47 -9.79 -4.90
CA GLY A 69 -4.87 -9.60 -4.57
C GLY A 69 -5.41 -8.25 -5.06
N ASN A 70 -4.70 -7.15 -4.80
CA ASN A 70 -5.10 -5.82 -5.28
C ASN A 70 -5.16 -5.76 -6.82
N ASN A 71 -4.26 -6.46 -7.52
CA ASN A 71 -4.28 -6.52 -8.98
C ASN A 71 -5.53 -7.20 -9.54
N LEU A 72 -6.13 -8.16 -8.84
CA LEU A 72 -7.42 -8.76 -9.26
C LEU A 72 -8.52 -7.69 -9.24
N GLY A 73 -8.61 -6.91 -8.17
CA GLY A 73 -9.58 -5.83 -8.04
C GLY A 73 -9.37 -4.71 -9.07
N LEU A 74 -8.12 -4.28 -9.27
CA LEU A 74 -7.78 -3.25 -10.26
C LEU A 74 -8.12 -3.68 -11.69
N LYS A 75 -7.79 -4.93 -12.07
CA LYS A 75 -8.11 -5.47 -13.38
C LYS A 75 -9.62 -5.62 -13.59
N TYR A 76 -10.37 -5.93 -12.53
CA TYR A 76 -11.82 -5.92 -12.57
C TYR A 76 -12.37 -4.51 -12.82
N LEU A 77 -11.90 -3.51 -12.08
CA LEU A 77 -12.30 -2.12 -12.30
C LEU A 77 -12.01 -1.66 -13.72
N GLU A 78 -10.84 -1.98 -14.26
CA GLU A 78 -10.44 -1.61 -15.61
C GLU A 78 -11.29 -2.26 -16.70
N LYS A 79 -11.61 -3.54 -16.56
CA LYS A 79 -12.22 -4.32 -17.65
C LYS A 79 -13.74 -4.36 -17.59
N GLU A 80 -14.28 -4.41 -16.38
CA GLU A 80 -15.69 -4.70 -16.13
C GLU A 80 -16.49 -3.47 -15.70
N THR A 81 -15.83 -2.30 -15.65
CA THR A 81 -16.48 -1.05 -15.22
C THR A 81 -16.02 0.13 -16.08
N GLU A 82 -16.71 1.27 -15.93
CA GLU A 82 -16.30 2.54 -16.55
C GLU A 82 -15.52 3.44 -15.58
N CYS A 83 -14.89 2.86 -14.56
CA CYS A 83 -14.10 3.63 -13.61
C CYS A 83 -12.83 4.18 -14.26
N GLU A 84 -12.57 5.46 -14.03
CA GLU A 84 -11.36 6.15 -14.46
C GLU A 84 -10.33 6.23 -13.32
N LEU A 85 -10.85 6.24 -12.06
CA LEU A 85 -10.08 6.28 -10.84
C LEU A 85 -10.28 5.00 -10.04
N ALA A 86 -9.22 4.52 -9.43
CA ALA A 86 -9.25 3.44 -8.46
C ALA A 86 -8.68 3.92 -7.12
N ILE A 87 -9.37 3.60 -6.04
CA ILE A 87 -8.84 3.72 -4.68
C ILE A 87 -8.36 2.33 -4.27
N ILE A 88 -7.16 2.24 -3.73
CA ILE A 88 -6.68 1.08 -2.98
C ILE A 88 -6.87 1.37 -1.51
N SER A 89 -7.51 0.44 -0.80
CA SER A 89 -7.71 0.60 0.64
C SER A 89 -7.55 -0.71 1.39
N ASN A 90 -6.89 -0.63 2.55
CA ASN A 90 -6.93 -1.69 3.53
C ASN A 90 -8.31 -1.70 4.23
N PRO A 91 -8.80 -2.84 4.73
CA PRO A 91 -10.10 -2.95 5.37
C PRO A 91 -10.20 -2.23 6.73
N ASP A 92 -9.07 -1.90 7.35
CA ASP A 92 -8.95 -1.22 8.64
C ASP A 92 -8.69 0.30 8.51
N VAL A 93 -9.05 0.88 7.36
CA VAL A 93 -9.06 2.33 7.13
C VAL A 93 -10.44 2.91 7.35
N GLU A 94 -10.51 4.01 8.10
CA GLU A 94 -11.71 4.84 8.23
C GLU A 94 -11.54 6.12 7.39
N VAL A 95 -12.47 6.38 6.50
CA VAL A 95 -12.42 7.50 5.55
C VAL A 95 -13.80 8.15 5.43
N GLU A 96 -13.85 9.48 5.52
CA GLU A 96 -15.07 10.26 5.28
C GLU A 96 -15.34 10.41 3.78
N GLU A 97 -16.62 10.48 3.36
CA GLU A 97 -16.99 10.68 1.96
C GLU A 97 -16.37 11.95 1.38
N SER A 98 -16.37 13.03 2.15
CA SER A 98 -15.78 14.34 1.78
C SER A 98 -14.30 14.23 1.41
N VAL A 99 -13.53 13.36 2.08
CA VAL A 99 -12.12 13.14 1.74
C VAL A 99 -11.99 12.52 0.34
N ILE A 100 -12.83 11.53 0.02
CA ILE A 100 -12.82 10.91 -1.31
C ILE A 100 -13.26 11.91 -2.39
N GLU A 101 -14.29 12.73 -2.11
CA GLU A 101 -14.78 13.77 -3.02
C GLU A 101 -13.68 14.79 -3.35
N GLU A 102 -12.96 15.29 -2.34
CA GLU A 102 -11.85 16.24 -2.55
C GLU A 102 -10.71 15.60 -3.34
N LEU A 103 -10.32 14.34 -3.05
CA LEU A 103 -9.31 13.65 -3.85
C LEU A 103 -9.76 13.51 -5.32
N ILE A 104 -11.03 13.21 -5.60
CA ILE A 104 -11.57 13.15 -6.97
C ILE A 104 -11.50 14.53 -7.64
N LEU A 105 -11.81 15.61 -6.91
CA LEU A 105 -11.74 16.97 -7.42
C LEU A 105 -10.30 17.35 -7.77
N ASP A 106 -9.33 17.01 -6.93
CA ASP A 106 -7.92 17.26 -7.19
C ASP A 106 -7.41 16.49 -8.40
N MET A 107 -7.77 15.21 -8.51
CA MET A 107 -7.46 14.41 -9.69
C MET A 107 -8.11 14.95 -10.96
N LYS A 108 -9.30 15.55 -10.87
CA LYS A 108 -9.99 16.18 -12.00
C LYS A 108 -9.32 17.46 -12.45
N LYS A 109 -8.85 18.30 -11.49
CA LYS A 109 -8.24 19.60 -11.77
C LYS A 109 -6.79 19.50 -12.26
N ASN A 110 -6.07 18.44 -11.89
CA ASN A 110 -4.64 18.29 -12.12
C ASN A 110 -4.37 16.99 -12.90
N GLU A 111 -4.21 17.09 -14.21
CA GLU A 111 -4.04 15.92 -15.10
C GLU A 111 -2.69 15.22 -14.92
N ASP A 112 -1.68 15.90 -14.40
CA ASP A 112 -0.34 15.40 -14.13
C ASP A 112 -0.27 14.52 -12.86
N ILE A 113 -1.31 14.57 -12.00
CA ILE A 113 -1.40 13.69 -10.84
C ILE A 113 -1.83 12.30 -11.28
N SER A 114 -0.93 11.34 -11.16
CA SER A 114 -1.22 9.92 -11.44
C SER A 114 -1.67 9.15 -10.20
N PHE A 115 -1.06 9.49 -9.04
CA PHE A 115 -1.34 8.88 -7.73
C PHE A 115 -1.52 9.98 -6.69
N LEU A 116 -2.56 9.89 -5.87
CA LEU A 116 -2.88 10.88 -4.85
C LEU A 116 -3.27 10.19 -3.54
N GLY A 117 -2.69 10.63 -2.43
CA GLY A 117 -3.05 10.14 -1.11
C GLY A 117 -3.32 11.27 -0.12
N PRO A 118 -4.14 11.02 0.90
CA PRO A 118 -4.24 11.90 2.08
C PRO A 118 -3.08 11.63 3.05
N LYS A 119 -3.00 12.40 4.13
CA LYS A 119 -2.22 12.03 5.31
C LYS A 119 -2.80 10.76 5.94
N ILE A 120 -1.93 9.88 6.39
CA ILE A 120 -2.34 8.67 7.12
C ILE A 120 -2.07 8.89 8.61
N LEU A 121 -3.13 8.78 9.41
CA LEU A 121 -3.07 8.82 10.88
C LEU A 121 -3.06 7.38 11.39
N GLU A 122 -1.95 6.96 11.99
CA GLU A 122 -1.76 5.60 12.51
C GLU A 122 -1.04 5.66 13.86
N TYR A 123 -1.65 5.11 14.91
CA TYR A 123 -1.10 5.08 16.28
C TYR A 123 -0.57 6.45 16.78
N GLY A 124 -1.30 7.53 16.50
CA GLY A 124 -0.91 8.90 16.86
C GLY A 124 0.24 9.48 16.04
N ARG A 125 0.65 8.82 14.97
CA ARG A 125 1.65 9.31 14.02
C ARG A 125 0.99 9.71 12.70
N ILE A 126 1.56 10.71 12.04
CA ILE A 126 1.12 11.20 10.74
C ILE A 126 2.18 10.84 9.70
N THR A 127 1.76 10.15 8.63
CA THR A 127 2.58 9.87 7.45
C THR A 127 2.04 10.66 6.26
N LYS A 128 2.94 11.35 5.53
CA LYS A 128 2.63 12.20 4.37
C LYS A 128 3.32 11.71 3.09
N GLY A 129 3.69 10.44 3.03
CA GLY A 129 4.55 9.90 1.96
C GLY A 129 6.04 10.03 2.30
N TRP A 130 6.90 9.44 1.45
CA TRP A 130 8.35 9.41 1.67
C TRP A 130 9.13 9.35 0.35
N LYS A 131 10.46 9.45 0.45
CA LYS A 131 11.40 9.30 -0.67
C LYS A 131 11.71 7.84 -0.92
N LEU A 132 11.94 7.48 -2.16
CA LEU A 132 12.46 6.15 -2.50
C LEU A 132 13.76 5.87 -1.73
N PRO A 133 13.89 4.69 -1.12
CA PRO A 133 15.09 4.35 -0.36
C PRO A 133 16.28 4.19 -1.31
N SER A 134 17.41 4.80 -0.94
CA SER A 134 18.70 4.50 -1.57
C SER A 134 19.32 3.25 -0.96
N TYR A 135 20.27 2.63 -1.65
CA TYR A 135 21.03 1.49 -1.13
C TYR A 135 21.60 1.73 0.27
N PHE A 136 22.15 2.92 0.53
CA PHE A 136 22.68 3.26 1.85
C PHE A 136 21.60 3.24 2.94
N VAL A 137 20.42 3.74 2.62
CA VAL A 137 19.27 3.73 3.52
C VAL A 137 18.83 2.29 3.82
N GLU A 138 18.83 1.43 2.80
CA GLU A 138 18.49 0.01 2.96
C GLU A 138 19.53 -0.74 3.79
N LEU A 139 20.80 -0.43 3.59
CA LEU A 139 21.88 -0.97 4.40
C LEU A 139 21.69 -0.62 5.88
N LEU A 140 21.46 0.66 6.19
CA LEU A 140 21.16 1.12 7.55
C LEU A 140 19.88 0.48 8.12
N SER A 141 18.81 0.37 7.30
CA SER A 141 17.55 -0.23 7.70
C SER A 141 17.68 -1.72 8.08
N THR A 142 18.72 -2.37 7.58
CA THR A 142 18.97 -3.79 7.82
C THR A 142 19.59 -4.03 9.18
N VAL A 143 20.29 -3.06 9.72
CA VAL A 143 20.83 -3.12 11.09
C VAL A 143 19.78 -2.63 12.08
N ASN A 144 19.25 -3.52 12.93
CA ASN A 144 18.14 -3.21 13.85
C ASN A 144 18.37 -1.93 14.69
N PHE A 145 19.60 -1.69 15.12
CA PHE A 145 19.96 -0.49 15.89
C PHE A 145 19.83 0.80 15.07
N PHE A 146 20.15 0.77 13.76
CA PHE A 146 20.12 1.93 12.88
C PHE A 146 18.80 2.10 12.11
N ASN A 147 17.89 1.15 12.20
CA ASN A 147 16.60 1.22 11.49
C ASN A 147 15.82 2.53 11.78
N ARG A 148 15.89 3.01 13.03
CA ARG A 148 15.26 4.28 13.43
C ARG A 148 15.90 5.50 12.77
N PHE A 149 17.19 5.42 12.43
CA PHE A 149 17.90 6.49 11.73
C PHE A 149 17.66 6.44 10.22
N SER A 150 17.59 5.23 9.62
CA SER A 150 17.33 5.08 8.19
C SER A 150 16.03 5.75 7.77
N TYR A 151 14.99 5.64 8.60
CA TYR A 151 13.69 6.27 8.36
C TYR A 151 13.77 7.80 8.24
N LYS A 152 14.71 8.47 8.93
CA LYS A 152 14.90 9.92 8.83
C LYS A 152 15.36 10.35 7.44
N PHE A 153 16.17 9.52 6.75
CA PHE A 153 16.67 9.83 5.41
C PHE A 153 15.60 9.67 4.32
N GLN A 154 14.55 8.90 4.58
CA GLN A 154 13.44 8.73 3.65
C GLN A 154 12.39 9.83 3.80
N LYS A 155 12.34 10.52 4.93
CA LYS A 155 11.37 11.60 5.14
C LYS A 155 11.72 12.84 4.33
N TYR A 156 10.69 13.53 3.87
CA TYR A 156 10.81 14.92 3.53
C TYR A 156 10.88 15.76 4.81
N PRO A 157 11.60 16.87 4.84
CA PRO A 157 11.59 17.77 6.00
C PRO A 157 10.20 18.38 6.20
N ASP A 158 9.89 18.80 7.42
CA ASP A 158 8.52 19.27 7.75
C ASP A 158 8.14 20.55 6.97
N ASP A 159 9.12 21.40 6.65
CA ASP A 159 8.97 22.61 5.83
C ASP A 159 8.72 22.32 4.34
N TYR A 160 8.90 21.07 3.90
CA TYR A 160 8.54 20.65 2.54
C TYR A 160 7.02 20.70 2.28
N TYR A 161 6.23 20.48 3.31
CA TYR A 161 4.77 20.36 3.21
C TYR A 161 4.03 21.68 3.39
N GLN A 162 4.49 22.76 2.72
CA GLN A 162 3.90 24.10 2.77
C GLN A 162 2.65 24.21 1.87
N GLU A 163 2.65 23.50 0.75
CA GLU A 163 1.55 23.50 -0.20
C GLU A 163 0.49 22.45 0.17
N ARG A 164 -0.74 22.67 -0.30
CA ARG A 164 -1.82 21.70 -0.14
C ARG A 164 -1.47 20.37 -0.83
N LEU A 165 -1.02 20.44 -2.07
CA LEU A 165 -0.60 19.27 -2.86
C LEU A 165 0.92 19.25 -2.96
N CYS A 166 1.54 18.32 -2.23
CA CYS A 166 2.98 18.14 -2.25
C CYS A 166 3.36 16.88 -3.01
N LYS A 167 4.31 17.03 -3.94
CA LYS A 167 4.86 15.89 -4.70
C LYS A 167 5.66 14.97 -3.79
N VAL A 168 5.40 13.67 -3.84
CA VAL A 168 6.15 12.66 -3.07
C VAL A 168 6.54 11.51 -4.00
N GLU A 169 7.59 10.77 -3.65
CA GLU A 169 7.98 9.60 -4.46
C GLU A 169 7.15 8.38 -4.10
N VAL A 170 6.73 8.22 -2.86
CA VAL A 170 6.01 7.06 -2.36
C VAL A 170 4.83 7.49 -1.49
N LEU A 171 3.66 6.91 -1.76
CA LEU A 171 2.44 7.03 -0.94
C LEU A 171 2.28 5.82 -0.02
N HIS A 172 1.53 5.98 1.06
CA HIS A 172 1.23 4.89 1.97
C HIS A 172 0.24 3.91 1.33
N GLY A 173 0.57 2.62 1.33
CA GLY A 173 -0.19 1.57 0.66
C GLY A 173 -1.57 1.30 1.27
N CYS A 174 -1.82 1.72 2.53
CA CYS A 174 -3.10 1.46 3.17
C CYS A 174 -4.27 2.23 2.55
N PHE A 175 -4.01 3.41 1.95
CA PHE A 175 -5.04 4.19 1.26
C PHE A 175 -4.42 5.19 0.28
N PHE A 176 -4.74 5.07 -1.00
CA PHE A 176 -4.42 6.06 -2.03
C PHE A 176 -5.34 5.91 -3.25
N MET A 177 -5.48 6.97 -4.03
CA MET A 177 -6.21 7.03 -5.30
C MET A 177 -5.24 7.04 -6.46
N ALA A 178 -5.58 6.39 -7.56
CA ALA A 178 -4.79 6.34 -8.78
C ALA A 178 -5.66 6.50 -10.04
N ARG A 179 -5.11 7.11 -11.10
CA ARG A 179 -5.69 6.99 -12.44
C ARG A 179 -5.49 5.57 -12.94
N LEU A 180 -6.56 4.87 -13.28
CA LEU A 180 -6.46 3.49 -13.79
C LEU A 180 -5.58 3.38 -15.02
N LYS A 181 -5.66 4.36 -15.96
CA LYS A 181 -4.80 4.42 -17.15
C LYS A 181 -3.30 4.45 -16.80
N ASP A 182 -2.93 5.23 -15.78
CA ASP A 182 -1.53 5.39 -15.35
C ASP A 182 -1.06 4.18 -14.55
N PHE A 183 -1.93 3.63 -13.70
CA PHE A 183 -1.65 2.39 -12.99
C PHE A 183 -1.42 1.22 -13.96
N LYS A 184 -2.23 1.13 -15.03
CA LYS A 184 -2.03 0.18 -16.12
C LYS A 184 -0.71 0.41 -16.85
N LYS A 185 -0.34 1.68 -17.13
CA LYS A 185 0.92 2.06 -17.80
C LYS A 185 2.16 1.57 -17.05
N ILE A 186 2.11 1.50 -15.72
CA ILE A 186 3.17 0.92 -14.89
C ILE A 186 3.03 -0.59 -14.67
N GLY A 187 2.00 -1.24 -15.23
CA GLY A 187 1.76 -2.68 -15.08
C GLY A 187 1.23 -3.06 -13.70
N TYR A 188 0.49 -2.17 -13.03
CA TYR A 188 -0.11 -2.36 -11.69
C TYR A 188 0.92 -2.65 -10.59
N PHE A 189 0.53 -3.29 -9.48
CA PHE A 189 1.47 -3.80 -8.48
C PHE A 189 2.35 -4.91 -9.07
N ASP A 190 3.57 -5.03 -8.56
CA ASP A 190 4.43 -6.17 -8.91
C ASP A 190 4.08 -7.39 -8.03
N PRO A 191 3.60 -8.49 -8.62
CA PRO A 191 3.16 -9.65 -7.86
C PRO A 191 4.31 -10.54 -7.31
N ASN A 192 5.56 -10.17 -7.56
CA ASN A 192 6.74 -10.92 -7.08
C ASN A 192 7.10 -10.62 -5.63
N THR A 193 6.48 -9.58 -5.02
CA THR A 193 6.50 -9.39 -3.57
C THR A 193 5.26 -10.01 -2.94
N PHE A 194 5.43 -10.72 -1.81
CA PHE A 194 4.29 -11.25 -1.07
C PHE A 194 3.67 -10.17 -0.18
N LEU A 195 4.51 -9.41 0.51
CA LEU A 195 4.11 -8.35 1.43
C LEU A 195 5.29 -7.40 1.66
N TYR A 196 5.02 -6.10 1.78
CA TYR A 196 5.95 -4.99 1.94
C TYR A 196 6.73 -4.64 0.65
N TYR A 197 7.13 -3.39 0.52
CA TYR A 197 7.81 -2.77 -0.62
C TYR A 197 6.91 -2.50 -1.83
N GLU A 198 5.65 -2.87 -1.80
CA GLU A 198 4.71 -2.60 -2.88
C GLU A 198 4.65 -1.11 -3.21
N GLU A 199 4.64 -0.26 -2.18
CA GLU A 199 4.59 1.19 -2.32
C GLU A 199 5.87 1.74 -2.95
N ASN A 200 7.04 1.28 -2.49
CA ASN A 200 8.34 1.66 -3.06
C ASN A 200 8.43 1.24 -4.53
N ILE A 201 7.95 0.04 -4.86
CA ILE A 201 7.93 -0.46 -6.23
C ILE A 201 7.02 0.39 -7.12
N ILE A 202 5.81 0.74 -6.66
CA ILE A 202 4.92 1.65 -7.40
C ILE A 202 5.60 3.00 -7.61
N GLY A 203 6.18 3.59 -6.56
CA GLY A 203 6.89 4.86 -6.65
C GLY A 203 8.03 4.82 -7.65
N HIS A 204 8.82 3.73 -7.67
CA HIS A 204 9.92 3.54 -8.62
C HIS A 204 9.40 3.42 -10.06
N LYS A 205 8.42 2.54 -10.30
CA LYS A 205 7.80 2.34 -11.61
C LYS A 205 7.13 3.62 -12.14
N ALA A 206 6.49 4.41 -11.25
CA ALA A 206 5.91 5.70 -11.61
C ALA A 206 7.00 6.69 -12.04
N LYS A 207 8.07 6.80 -11.27
CA LYS A 207 9.23 7.65 -11.57
C LYS A 207 9.84 7.31 -12.94
N ASP A 208 10.05 6.03 -13.23
CA ASP A 208 10.61 5.55 -14.51
C ASP A 208 9.72 5.89 -15.72
N LYS A 209 8.42 6.03 -15.50
CA LYS A 209 7.45 6.41 -16.55
C LYS A 209 7.12 7.89 -16.59
N GLY A 210 7.80 8.72 -15.77
CA GLY A 210 7.53 10.14 -15.65
C GLY A 210 6.15 10.46 -15.08
N LEU A 211 5.60 9.57 -14.24
CA LEU A 211 4.35 9.74 -13.54
C LEU A 211 4.60 10.27 -12.12
N PHE A 212 3.63 11.01 -11.58
CA PHE A 212 3.83 11.71 -10.32
C PHE A 212 2.82 11.30 -9.27
N SER A 213 3.34 11.17 -8.05
CA SER A 213 2.54 10.96 -6.84
C SER A 213 2.50 12.24 -6.01
N TYR A 214 1.34 12.53 -5.43
CA TYR A 214 1.14 13.68 -4.56
C TYR A 214 0.45 13.28 -3.26
N VAL A 215 0.70 14.01 -2.21
CA VAL A 215 -0.08 13.96 -0.98
C VAL A 215 -0.87 15.27 -0.82
N ASP A 216 -2.17 15.16 -0.54
CA ASP A 216 -2.95 16.30 -0.05
C ASP A 216 -2.69 16.45 1.46
N THR A 217 -2.05 17.55 1.83
CA THR A 217 -1.65 17.84 3.22
C THR A 217 -2.80 18.33 4.10
N THR A 218 -3.96 18.61 3.53
CA THR A 218 -5.15 19.05 4.28
C THR A 218 -6.07 17.88 4.63
N LEU A 219 -6.09 16.83 3.81
CA LEU A 219 -6.92 15.65 3.99
C LEU A 219 -6.23 14.59 4.86
N SER A 220 -7.02 13.79 5.55
CA SER A 220 -6.49 12.68 6.35
C SER A 220 -7.47 11.51 6.45
N VAL A 221 -6.93 10.29 6.60
CA VAL A 221 -7.67 9.08 6.93
C VAL A 221 -7.06 8.42 8.16
N ASN A 222 -7.88 7.69 8.92
CA ASN A 222 -7.42 6.92 10.07
C ASN A 222 -7.11 5.48 9.63
N HIS A 223 -5.91 5.02 9.88
CA HIS A 223 -5.52 3.62 9.74
C HIS A 223 -5.45 3.00 11.13
N LEU A 224 -6.42 2.15 11.45
CA LEU A 224 -6.56 1.59 12.80
C LEU A 224 -5.43 0.61 13.14
N GLY A 225 -4.69 0.19 12.14
CA GLY A 225 -3.60 -0.76 12.26
C GLY A 225 -4.13 -2.16 12.57
N SER A 226 -4.29 -2.98 11.54
CA SER A 226 -4.92 -4.28 11.71
C SER A 226 -4.09 -5.18 12.63
N LYS A 227 -4.79 -5.83 13.54
CA LYS A 227 -4.27 -6.98 14.26
C LYS A 227 -3.95 -8.15 13.31
N THR A 228 -4.38 -8.07 12.06
CA THR A 228 -4.28 -9.15 11.05
C THR A 228 -2.84 -9.48 10.72
N VAL A 229 -2.00 -8.49 10.42
CA VAL A 229 -0.56 -8.73 10.22
C VAL A 229 0.13 -9.10 11.53
N GLN A 230 -0.29 -8.51 12.66
CA GLN A 230 0.25 -8.84 13.98
C GLN A 230 -0.20 -10.23 14.46
N LYS A 231 -1.44 -10.65 14.17
CA LYS A 231 -1.96 -11.99 14.47
C LYS A 231 -1.26 -13.08 13.63
N ASN A 232 -0.97 -12.80 12.36
CA ASN A 232 -0.53 -13.80 11.41
C ASN A 232 1.00 -13.92 11.26
N LEU A 233 1.76 -12.90 11.67
CA LEU A 233 3.23 -12.92 11.55
C LEU A 233 3.91 -12.61 12.88
N ARG A 234 4.64 -13.62 13.43
CA ARG A 234 5.59 -13.38 14.53
C ARG A 234 6.67 -12.39 14.08
N LYS A 235 7.22 -11.58 15.01
CA LYS A 235 8.20 -10.51 14.73
C LYS A 235 9.32 -10.92 13.76
N VAL A 236 9.92 -12.11 13.95
CA VAL A 236 10.99 -12.63 13.08
C VAL A 236 10.47 -12.97 11.68
N ARG A 237 9.25 -13.52 11.54
CA ARG A 237 8.65 -13.79 10.23
C ARG A 237 8.37 -12.49 9.47
N LYS A 238 7.86 -11.46 10.18
CA LYS A 238 7.66 -10.13 9.61
C LYS A 238 8.98 -9.55 9.10
N TYR A 239 10.03 -9.58 9.93
CA TYR A 239 11.36 -9.11 9.52
C TYR A 239 11.88 -9.83 8.27
N LYS A 240 11.79 -11.17 8.22
CA LYS A 240 12.19 -11.95 7.04
C LYS A 240 11.38 -11.58 5.79
N ALA A 241 10.07 -11.37 5.92
CA ALA A 241 9.21 -10.97 4.80
C ALA A 241 9.61 -9.60 4.25
N ILE A 242 9.81 -8.61 5.13
CA ILE A 242 10.29 -7.28 4.74
C ILE A 242 11.62 -7.39 3.99
N LYS A 243 12.60 -8.14 4.53
CA LYS A 243 13.92 -8.24 3.92
C LYS A 243 13.94 -9.04 2.63
N LYS A 244 13.06 -10.03 2.47
CA LYS A 244 12.89 -10.72 1.18
C LYS A 244 12.42 -9.75 0.09
N SER A 245 11.41 -8.93 0.38
CA SER A 245 10.90 -7.93 -0.56
C SER A 245 11.93 -6.82 -0.82
N MET A 246 12.69 -6.40 0.20
CA MET A 246 13.82 -5.47 0.05
C MET A 246 14.88 -6.00 -0.91
N PHE A 247 15.32 -7.27 -0.76
CA PHE A 247 16.32 -7.86 -1.68
C PHE A 247 15.81 -7.92 -3.11
N TYR A 248 14.52 -8.22 -3.29
CA TYR A 248 13.90 -8.20 -4.60
C TYR A 248 13.92 -6.79 -5.19
N TYR A 249 13.51 -5.77 -4.41
CA TYR A 249 13.50 -4.37 -4.81
C TYR A 249 14.91 -3.87 -5.18
N GLU A 250 15.93 -4.16 -4.37
CA GLU A 250 17.31 -3.76 -4.63
C GLU A 250 17.85 -4.38 -5.92
N LYS A 251 17.52 -5.66 -6.19
CA LYS A 251 17.95 -6.36 -7.38
C LYS A 251 17.26 -5.85 -8.64
N GLU A 252 15.93 -5.81 -8.62
CA GLU A 252 15.13 -5.61 -9.84
C GLU A 252 14.90 -4.13 -10.16
N TYR A 253 14.86 -3.25 -9.15
CA TYR A 253 14.54 -1.84 -9.31
C TYR A 253 15.74 -0.91 -9.10
N ASN A 254 16.53 -1.11 -8.06
CA ASN A 254 17.76 -0.34 -7.85
C ASN A 254 18.97 -0.90 -8.63
N HIS A 255 18.83 -2.03 -9.34
CA HIS A 255 19.88 -2.68 -10.13
C HIS A 255 21.18 -2.86 -9.35
N LEU A 256 21.04 -3.20 -8.05
CA LEU A 256 22.20 -3.35 -7.17
C LEU A 256 23.16 -4.43 -7.70
N ASN A 257 24.42 -4.07 -7.83
CA ASN A 257 25.42 -4.99 -8.32
C ASN A 257 25.68 -6.18 -7.37
N PRO A 258 26.26 -7.29 -7.82
CA PRO A 258 26.45 -8.50 -7.01
C PRO A 258 27.27 -8.27 -5.73
N ILE A 259 28.24 -7.34 -5.75
CA ILE A 259 29.08 -7.01 -4.58
C ILE A 259 28.22 -6.31 -3.51
N GLY A 260 27.47 -5.29 -3.89
CA GLY A 260 26.53 -4.59 -2.99
C GLY A 260 25.50 -5.54 -2.41
N MET A 261 24.94 -6.44 -3.25
CA MET A 261 24.00 -7.47 -2.80
C MET A 261 24.63 -8.45 -1.80
N PHE A 262 25.88 -8.83 -2.01
CA PHE A 262 26.63 -9.68 -1.07
C PHE A 262 26.73 -9.00 0.31
N PHE A 263 27.21 -7.75 0.37
CA PHE A 263 27.32 -7.00 1.63
C PHE A 263 25.96 -6.83 2.33
N LEU A 264 24.91 -6.52 1.57
CA LEU A 264 23.56 -6.37 2.12
C LEU A 264 23.07 -7.68 2.77
N LYS A 265 23.33 -8.82 2.12
CA LYS A 265 23.00 -10.14 2.66
C LYS A 265 23.82 -10.50 3.89
N VAL A 266 25.13 -10.21 3.90
CA VAL A 266 26.00 -10.45 5.07
C VAL A 266 25.44 -9.69 6.29
N ILE A 267 25.16 -8.38 6.13
CA ILE A 267 24.60 -7.58 7.21
C ILE A 267 23.22 -8.10 7.65
N TYR A 268 22.39 -8.52 6.71
CA TYR A 268 21.08 -9.14 7.03
C TYR A 268 21.24 -10.38 7.92
N TYR A 269 22.15 -11.31 7.58
CA TYR A 269 22.33 -12.54 8.36
C TYR A 269 22.91 -12.25 9.75
N ILE A 270 23.83 -11.28 9.87
CA ILE A 270 24.34 -10.80 11.16
C ILE A 270 23.17 -10.23 11.99
N SER A 271 22.37 -9.33 11.41
CA SER A 271 21.23 -8.74 12.10
C SER A 271 20.16 -9.77 12.48
N LEU A 272 19.94 -10.76 11.64
CA LEU A 272 19.01 -11.86 11.91
C LEU A 272 19.50 -12.73 13.07
N PHE A 273 20.80 -13.02 13.14
CA PHE A 273 21.42 -13.73 14.25
C PHE A 273 21.19 -13.00 15.58
N PHE A 274 21.46 -11.70 15.64
CA PHE A 274 21.17 -10.90 16.83
C PHE A 274 19.69 -10.79 17.16
N ALA A 275 18.81 -10.72 16.15
CA ALA A 275 17.36 -10.74 16.36
C ALA A 275 16.91 -12.06 17.03
N TYR A 276 17.48 -13.19 16.68
CA TYR A 276 17.19 -14.46 17.34
C TYR A 276 17.66 -14.46 18.81
N LEU A 277 18.83 -13.92 19.09
CA LEU A 277 19.34 -13.84 20.48
C LEU A 277 18.47 -12.93 21.37
N THR A 278 17.97 -11.80 20.82
CA THR A 278 17.18 -10.82 21.58
C THR A 278 15.71 -11.19 21.72
N PHE A 279 15.16 -12.03 20.84
CA PHE A 279 13.75 -12.47 20.90
C PHE A 279 13.56 -13.81 21.62
N TRP A 280 14.64 -14.47 22.07
CA TRP A 280 14.61 -15.66 22.92
C TRP A 280 14.70 -15.31 24.43
N ILE A 281 14.87 -14.03 24.76
CA ILE A 281 14.71 -13.47 26.08
C ILE A 281 13.41 -12.65 26.09
#